data_0d56acbce214d69c9542742526214354
#
_entry.id   0d56acbce214d69c9542742526214354
#
_cell.length_a   1.000
_cell.length_b   1.000
_cell.length_c   1.000
_cell.angle_alpha   90.00
_cell.angle_beta   90.00
_cell.angle_gamma   90.00
#
_symmetry.space_group_name_H-M   'P 1'
#
loop_
_entity.id
_entity.type
_entity.pdbx_description
1 polymer ?
#
loop_
_entity_poly.entity_id
_entity_poly.type
_entity_poly.pdbx_seq_one_letter_code
_entity_poly.pdbx_strand_id
1 'polypeptide(L)'
;RGLVGSEMCIRDSNMDQLANEVDVIFTATPQGLCASLVNDEILSKVKIIDLSADFRLKDVDIYEKWYKLEHKAPQYIDEAVYGLCEINRDKVNKDTRIIANPGCYTTTSILTLYPLVKEGIINPDTIIIDAKSGTSGAGRGAKVANLFCEVNESMKAYGVGTHRHTPEIEEQLGYACGRDDLKLIFTPHLVPMNRGILVTAYANLAKDVSYEDVKAAYDKYYDKEYFVRVLPKDVCPETRWVEGSNFVDVGFKLEPRTNRIIAMGALDNLVKGAAGQAVQNMNLLFGFEENEGLKMAPMFP
;
A
#
# COMPACT_ATOMS: atom_id res chain seq x y z
N ARG A 1 11.17 6.35 -26.11
CA ARG A 1 9.86 6.04 -26.71
C ARG A 1 8.84 5.96 -25.58
N GLY A 2 8.02 6.99 -25.44
CA GLY A 2 6.88 6.94 -24.53
C GLY A 2 5.84 5.96 -25.09
N LEU A 3 5.55 4.90 -24.36
CA LEU A 3 4.46 4.00 -24.66
C LEU A 3 3.22 4.48 -23.90
N VAL A 4 2.13 4.67 -24.61
CA VAL A 4 0.87 5.16 -24.07
C VAL A 4 -0.23 4.13 -24.33
N GLY A 5 -1.06 3.85 -23.32
CA GLY A 5 -2.25 3.02 -23.46
C GLY A 5 -2.00 1.52 -23.42
N SER A 6 -2.73 0.77 -24.24
CA SER A 6 -2.77 -0.70 -24.21
C SER A 6 -1.43 -1.37 -24.54
N GLU A 7 -0.57 -0.73 -25.31
CA GLU A 7 0.73 -1.30 -25.69
C GLU A 7 1.66 -1.45 -24.48
N MET A 8 1.62 -0.53 -23.50
CA MET A 8 2.36 -0.68 -22.24
C MET A 8 1.94 -1.93 -21.44
N CYS A 9 0.69 -2.36 -21.59
CA CYS A 9 0.12 -3.46 -20.81
C CYS A 9 0.29 -4.83 -21.49
N ILE A 10 0.71 -4.87 -22.76
CA ILE A 10 0.67 -6.08 -23.61
C ILE A 10 2.07 -6.45 -24.13
N ARG A 11 3.06 -5.59 -23.90
CA ARG A 11 4.39 -5.79 -24.49
C ARG A 11 5.14 -6.93 -23.80
N ASP A 12 5.43 -7.98 -24.54
CA ASP A 12 6.42 -9.00 -24.19
C ASP A 12 7.83 -8.40 -24.33
N SER A 13 8.23 -7.65 -23.30
CA SER A 13 9.59 -7.12 -23.26
C SER A 13 10.51 -8.18 -22.71
N ASN A 14 11.58 -8.46 -23.40
CA ASN A 14 12.66 -9.27 -22.86
C ASN A 14 13.36 -8.49 -21.74
N MET A 15 13.31 -8.99 -20.51
CA MET A 15 13.88 -8.33 -19.32
C MET A 15 15.38 -8.09 -19.50
N ASP A 16 16.11 -9.06 -20.09
CA ASP A 16 17.56 -8.95 -20.33
C ASP A 16 17.89 -7.79 -21.29
N GLN A 17 17.07 -7.59 -22.32
CA GLN A 17 17.24 -6.48 -23.24
C GLN A 17 16.96 -5.16 -22.54
N LEU A 18 15.83 -5.05 -21.80
CA LEU A 18 15.48 -3.84 -21.07
C LEU A 18 16.53 -3.44 -20.06
N ALA A 19 17.10 -4.40 -19.34
CA ALA A 19 18.14 -4.13 -18.34
C ALA A 19 19.42 -3.51 -18.92
N ASN A 20 19.63 -3.58 -20.24
CA ASN A 20 20.74 -2.91 -20.90
C ASN A 20 20.37 -1.52 -21.47
N GLU A 21 19.10 -1.13 -21.44
CA GLU A 21 18.59 0.09 -22.08
C GLU A 21 18.07 1.13 -21.07
N VAL A 22 17.83 0.73 -19.80
CA VAL A 22 17.17 1.60 -18.81
C VAL A 22 17.84 1.49 -17.44
N ASP A 23 17.61 2.46 -16.56
CA ASP A 23 18.13 2.48 -15.19
C ASP A 23 17.17 1.83 -14.17
N VAL A 24 15.87 1.80 -14.49
CA VAL A 24 14.83 1.23 -13.63
C VAL A 24 13.74 0.53 -14.42
N ILE A 25 13.26 -0.59 -13.90
CA ILE A 25 12.12 -1.33 -14.45
C ILE A 25 11.02 -1.39 -13.40
N PHE A 26 9.81 -0.94 -13.75
CA PHE A 26 8.60 -1.13 -12.97
C PHE A 26 7.92 -2.42 -13.43
N THR A 27 7.81 -3.39 -12.53
CA THR A 27 7.12 -4.66 -12.83
C THR A 27 5.68 -4.61 -12.33
N ALA A 28 4.74 -4.36 -13.23
CA ALA A 28 3.30 -4.43 -12.97
C ALA A 28 2.72 -5.74 -13.51
N THR A 29 3.29 -6.84 -13.08
CA THR A 29 3.05 -8.19 -13.60
C THR A 29 2.16 -9.03 -12.66
N PRO A 30 1.59 -10.15 -13.14
CA PRO A 30 0.99 -11.14 -12.25
C PRO A 30 2.01 -11.64 -11.21
N GLN A 31 1.50 -12.03 -10.03
CA GLN A 31 2.33 -12.57 -8.96
C GLN A 31 3.12 -13.79 -9.43
N GLY A 32 4.37 -13.92 -8.96
CA GLY A 32 5.30 -14.95 -9.33
C GLY A 32 6.13 -14.64 -10.58
N LEU A 33 5.69 -13.70 -11.43
CA LEU A 33 6.41 -13.42 -12.68
C LEU A 33 7.65 -12.55 -12.45
N CYS A 34 7.58 -11.50 -11.63
CA CYS A 34 8.75 -10.70 -11.31
C CYS A 34 9.86 -11.57 -10.69
N ALA A 35 9.51 -12.37 -9.67
CA ALA A 35 10.45 -13.29 -9.05
C ALA A 35 11.04 -14.32 -10.02
N SER A 36 10.31 -14.71 -11.06
CA SER A 36 10.84 -15.66 -12.07
C SER A 36 11.79 -15.02 -13.08
N LEU A 37 11.80 -13.70 -13.19
CA LEU A 37 12.59 -12.96 -14.17
C LEU A 37 13.86 -12.36 -13.57
N VAL A 38 13.86 -11.99 -12.28
CA VAL A 38 15.02 -11.37 -11.63
C VAL A 38 16.14 -12.37 -11.38
N ASN A 39 17.37 -11.92 -11.63
CA ASN A 39 18.60 -12.64 -11.35
C ASN A 39 19.74 -11.64 -11.12
N ASP A 40 20.91 -12.11 -10.68
CA ASP A 40 22.04 -11.24 -10.37
C ASP A 40 22.55 -10.43 -11.57
N GLU A 41 22.46 -10.99 -12.79
CA GLU A 41 22.86 -10.28 -14.00
C GLU A 41 21.97 -9.06 -14.24
N ILE A 42 20.64 -9.22 -14.18
CA ILE A 42 19.66 -8.13 -14.30
C ILE A 42 19.86 -7.11 -13.19
N LEU A 43 19.94 -7.56 -11.94
CA LEU A 43 20.07 -6.70 -10.76
C LEU A 43 21.42 -5.96 -10.68
N SER A 44 22.44 -6.41 -11.43
CA SER A 44 23.70 -5.68 -11.57
C SER A 44 23.60 -4.46 -12.51
N LYS A 45 22.58 -4.43 -13.36
CA LYS A 45 22.42 -3.42 -14.42
C LYS A 45 21.31 -2.42 -14.15
N VAL A 46 20.22 -2.85 -13.50
CA VAL A 46 18.97 -2.08 -13.39
C VAL A 46 18.36 -2.24 -12.00
N LYS A 47 17.66 -1.20 -11.52
CA LYS A 47 16.84 -1.24 -10.32
C LYS A 47 15.44 -1.79 -10.66
N ILE A 48 14.88 -2.58 -9.76
CA ILE A 48 13.52 -3.14 -9.91
C ILE A 48 12.59 -2.49 -8.89
N ILE A 49 11.45 -1.97 -9.34
CA ILE A 49 10.34 -1.56 -8.48
C ILE A 49 9.16 -2.47 -8.79
N ASP A 50 8.93 -3.42 -7.88
CA ASP A 50 7.93 -4.45 -8.07
C ASP A 50 6.57 -4.06 -7.49
N LEU A 51 5.57 -3.89 -8.34
CA LEU A 51 4.19 -3.64 -7.95
C LEU A 51 3.40 -4.94 -7.73
N SER A 52 4.01 -6.10 -8.02
CA SER A 52 3.45 -7.40 -7.61
C SER A 52 3.64 -7.60 -6.10
N ALA A 53 3.40 -8.80 -5.62
CA ALA A 53 3.59 -9.09 -4.20
C ALA A 53 4.84 -9.93 -3.92
N ASP A 54 5.66 -10.19 -4.93
CA ASP A 54 6.68 -11.21 -4.87
C ASP A 54 7.76 -10.93 -3.80
N PHE A 55 8.01 -9.66 -3.49
CA PHE A 55 9.04 -9.28 -2.52
C PHE A 55 8.50 -8.53 -1.29
N ARG A 56 7.17 -8.50 -1.08
CA ARG A 56 6.55 -7.72 0.02
C ARG A 56 6.68 -8.39 1.38
N LEU A 57 6.58 -9.73 1.41
CA LEU A 57 6.63 -10.52 2.63
C LEU A 57 8.03 -11.08 2.85
N LYS A 58 8.52 -11.02 4.08
CA LYS A 58 9.83 -11.55 4.44
C LYS A 58 9.81 -13.06 4.65
N ASP A 59 8.67 -13.64 4.99
CA ASP A 59 8.49 -15.07 5.19
C ASP A 59 7.95 -15.73 3.91
N VAL A 60 8.78 -16.62 3.31
CA VAL A 60 8.45 -17.37 2.09
C VAL A 60 7.24 -18.28 2.30
N ASP A 61 7.15 -18.95 3.43
CA ASP A 61 6.05 -19.89 3.73
C ASP A 61 4.71 -19.13 3.82
N ILE A 62 4.74 -17.91 4.38
CA ILE A 62 3.57 -17.02 4.42
C ILE A 62 3.19 -16.60 3.00
N TYR A 63 4.16 -16.21 2.17
CA TYR A 63 3.89 -15.86 0.77
C TYR A 63 3.24 -17.04 0.04
N GLU A 64 3.86 -18.22 0.07
CA GLU A 64 3.38 -19.40 -0.63
C GLU A 64 2.00 -19.85 -0.14
N LYS A 65 1.76 -19.78 1.16
CA LYS A 65 0.46 -20.07 1.78
C LYS A 65 -0.65 -19.15 1.26
N TRP A 66 -0.40 -17.84 1.17
CA TRP A 66 -1.43 -16.85 0.83
C TRP A 66 -1.59 -16.65 -0.68
N TYR A 67 -0.52 -16.73 -1.44
CA TYR A 67 -0.55 -16.56 -2.90
C TYR A 67 -0.78 -17.86 -3.66
N LYS A 68 -0.61 -19.02 -3.01
CA LYS A 68 -0.72 -20.36 -3.62
C LYS A 68 0.25 -20.57 -4.79
N LEU A 69 1.42 -19.99 -4.67
CA LEU A 69 2.50 -20.01 -5.66
C LEU A 69 3.83 -20.29 -4.94
N GLU A 70 4.69 -21.06 -5.56
CA GLU A 70 6.07 -21.23 -5.13
C GLU A 70 6.86 -19.94 -5.42
N HIS A 71 7.61 -19.45 -4.44
CA HIS A 71 8.46 -18.27 -4.62
C HIS A 71 9.69 -18.60 -5.46
N LYS A 72 9.87 -17.95 -6.61
CA LYS A 72 10.92 -18.30 -7.58
C LYS A 72 12.28 -17.64 -7.32
N ALA A 73 12.34 -16.66 -6.43
CA ALA A 73 13.58 -15.93 -6.11
C ALA A 73 13.69 -15.62 -4.59
N PRO A 74 13.62 -16.62 -3.70
CA PRO A 74 13.63 -16.38 -2.26
C PRO A 74 14.94 -15.76 -1.76
N GLN A 75 16.04 -15.95 -2.47
CA GLN A 75 17.36 -15.39 -2.15
C GLN A 75 17.40 -13.86 -2.18
N TYR A 76 16.44 -13.18 -2.83
CA TYR A 76 16.38 -11.71 -2.92
C TYR A 76 15.38 -11.05 -1.95
N ILE A 77 14.64 -11.84 -1.18
CA ILE A 77 13.62 -11.32 -0.26
C ILE A 77 14.26 -10.44 0.82
N ASP A 78 15.38 -10.87 1.39
CA ASP A 78 16.02 -10.14 2.49
C ASP A 78 16.58 -8.78 2.06
N GLU A 79 17.07 -8.67 0.82
CA GLU A 79 17.59 -7.43 0.29
C GLU A 79 16.52 -6.47 -0.23
N ALA A 80 15.33 -6.99 -0.57
CA ALA A 80 14.23 -6.17 -1.05
C ALA A 80 13.74 -5.23 0.05
N VAL A 81 13.62 -3.95 -0.28
CA VAL A 81 13.09 -2.93 0.64
C VAL A 81 11.60 -2.76 0.42
N TYR A 82 10.82 -2.86 1.49
CA TYR A 82 9.39 -2.56 1.45
C TYR A 82 9.17 -1.05 1.27
N GLY A 83 8.68 -0.68 0.10
CA GLY A 83 8.69 0.69 -0.42
C GLY A 83 7.52 1.54 0.05
N LEU A 84 7.19 1.56 1.34
CA LEU A 84 6.32 2.57 1.93
C LEU A 84 7.19 3.70 2.45
N CYS A 85 7.35 4.76 1.63
CA CYS A 85 8.34 5.82 1.83
C CYS A 85 8.23 6.48 3.20
N GLU A 86 7.03 6.74 3.68
CA GLU A 86 6.77 7.45 4.93
C GLU A 86 7.30 6.72 6.18
N ILE A 87 7.53 5.41 6.09
CA ILE A 87 8.03 4.62 7.23
C ILE A 87 9.35 3.90 6.97
N ASN A 88 9.79 3.81 5.70
CA ASN A 88 10.99 3.05 5.33
C ASN A 88 11.98 3.85 4.47
N ARG A 89 11.83 5.16 4.37
CA ARG A 89 12.70 6.04 3.56
C ARG A 89 14.17 5.82 3.81
N ASP A 90 14.55 5.71 5.07
CA ASP A 90 15.92 5.53 5.53
C ASP A 90 16.54 4.18 5.14
N LYS A 91 15.72 3.21 4.76
CA LYS A 91 16.16 1.91 4.23
C LYS A 91 16.48 1.94 2.74
N VAL A 92 15.94 2.93 2.02
CA VAL A 92 16.19 3.10 0.58
C VAL A 92 17.47 3.90 0.37
N ASN A 93 18.40 3.33 -0.38
CA ASN A 93 19.69 3.98 -0.71
C ASN A 93 20.14 3.56 -2.12
N LYS A 94 21.27 4.13 -2.57
CA LYS A 94 21.82 3.87 -3.92
C LYS A 94 22.12 2.39 -4.22
N ASP A 95 22.34 1.58 -3.18
CA ASP A 95 22.69 0.18 -3.33
C ASP A 95 21.45 -0.72 -3.32
N THR A 96 20.27 -0.17 -2.99
CA THR A 96 19.00 -0.89 -3.08
C THR A 96 18.74 -1.32 -4.52
N ARG A 97 18.57 -2.62 -4.75
CA ARG A 97 18.34 -3.23 -6.07
C ARG A 97 16.86 -3.51 -6.35
N ILE A 98 16.12 -3.86 -5.30
CA ILE A 98 14.69 -4.23 -5.39
C ILE A 98 13.89 -3.42 -4.39
N ILE A 99 12.84 -2.77 -4.88
CA ILE A 99 11.78 -2.17 -4.07
C ILE A 99 10.51 -3.01 -4.20
N ALA A 100 10.02 -3.51 -3.09
CA ALA A 100 8.70 -4.12 -3.00
C ALA A 100 7.64 -3.02 -2.78
N ASN A 101 6.97 -2.61 -3.84
CA ASN A 101 5.96 -1.55 -3.76
C ASN A 101 4.71 -2.06 -3.05
N PRO A 102 4.18 -1.36 -2.02
CA PRO A 102 3.04 -1.80 -1.23
C PRO A 102 1.76 -2.03 -2.04
N GLY A 103 0.87 -2.87 -1.54
CA GLY A 103 -0.49 -2.99 -2.05
C GLY A 103 -1.34 -1.77 -1.68
N CYS A 104 -2.40 -1.51 -2.45
CA CYS A 104 -3.23 -0.32 -2.27
C CYS A 104 -3.96 -0.27 -0.91
N TYR A 105 -4.58 -1.37 -0.50
CA TYR A 105 -5.19 -1.45 0.83
C TYR A 105 -4.16 -1.43 1.96
N THR A 106 -2.99 -2.03 1.72
CA THR A 106 -1.92 -2.08 2.72
C THR A 106 -1.36 -0.70 2.96
N THR A 107 -1.08 0.08 1.91
CA THR A 107 -0.68 1.49 2.04
C THR A 107 -1.66 2.28 2.88
N THR A 108 -2.96 2.19 2.55
CA THR A 108 -4.01 2.92 3.30
C THR A 108 -4.07 2.49 4.76
N SER A 109 -4.12 1.17 5.00
CA SER A 109 -4.28 0.60 6.35
C SER A 109 -3.09 0.90 7.24
N ILE A 110 -1.89 0.73 6.69
CA ILE A 110 -0.64 0.95 7.44
C ILE A 110 -0.51 2.43 7.79
N LEU A 111 -0.64 3.35 6.82
CA LEU A 111 -0.54 4.79 7.11
C LEU A 111 -1.63 5.27 8.08
N THR A 112 -2.81 4.65 8.07
CA THR A 112 -3.87 4.96 9.02
C THR A 112 -3.54 4.51 10.44
N LEU A 113 -2.89 3.35 10.62
CA LEU A 113 -2.72 2.70 11.93
C LEU A 113 -1.32 2.80 12.50
N TYR A 114 -0.30 3.04 11.69
CA TYR A 114 1.11 3.01 12.10
C TYR A 114 1.41 3.87 13.33
N PRO A 115 1.02 5.16 13.41
CA PRO A 115 1.31 5.96 14.60
C PRO A 115 0.65 5.41 15.87
N LEU A 116 -0.56 4.88 15.74
CA LEU A 116 -1.31 4.34 16.87
C LEU A 116 -0.69 3.06 17.44
N VAL A 117 -0.23 2.20 16.56
CA VAL A 117 0.45 0.95 16.92
C VAL A 117 1.84 1.25 17.48
N LYS A 118 2.60 2.10 16.80
CA LYS A 118 3.99 2.44 17.15
C LYS A 118 4.12 3.11 18.51
N GLU A 119 3.16 3.98 18.88
CA GLU A 119 3.13 4.69 20.15
C GLU A 119 2.38 3.91 21.26
N GLY A 120 1.93 2.67 20.98
CA GLY A 120 1.20 1.86 21.94
C GLY A 120 -0.10 2.53 22.43
N ILE A 121 -0.78 3.25 21.55
CA ILE A 121 -2.07 3.90 21.84
C ILE A 121 -3.18 2.86 21.81
N ILE A 122 -3.10 1.90 20.91
CA ILE A 122 -4.10 0.85 20.74
C ILE A 122 -3.54 -0.52 21.11
N ASN A 123 -4.46 -1.42 21.49
CA ASN A 123 -4.13 -2.84 21.58
C ASN A 123 -4.18 -3.46 20.16
N PRO A 124 -3.03 -3.85 19.59
CA PRO A 124 -2.97 -4.31 18.19
C PRO A 124 -3.73 -5.62 17.94
N ASP A 125 -3.95 -6.45 18.97
CA ASP A 125 -4.72 -7.71 18.85
C ASP A 125 -6.22 -7.46 18.66
N THR A 126 -6.69 -6.23 18.80
CA THR A 126 -8.09 -5.86 18.65
C THR A 126 -8.38 -5.10 17.36
N ILE A 127 -7.41 -5.01 16.46
CA ILE A 127 -7.55 -4.27 15.20
C ILE A 127 -8.54 -4.98 14.28
N ILE A 128 -9.55 -4.22 13.86
CA ILE A 128 -10.48 -4.61 12.81
C ILE A 128 -10.42 -3.52 11.72
N ILE A 129 -10.16 -3.93 10.49
CA ILE A 129 -10.09 -3.05 9.32
C ILE A 129 -11.23 -3.38 8.37
N ASP A 130 -12.11 -2.42 8.16
CA ASP A 130 -13.21 -2.48 7.20
C ASP A 130 -12.89 -1.52 6.06
N ALA A 131 -12.54 -2.07 4.88
CA ALA A 131 -11.98 -1.33 3.78
C ALA A 131 -12.90 -1.36 2.54
N LYS A 132 -13.05 -0.23 1.87
CA LYS A 132 -13.84 -0.06 0.64
C LYS A 132 -12.91 0.33 -0.49
N SER A 133 -13.05 -0.29 -1.66
CA SER A 133 -12.28 0.03 -2.86
C SER A 133 -13.16 0.17 -4.08
N GLY A 134 -12.83 1.14 -4.91
CA GLY A 134 -13.35 1.23 -6.26
C GLY A 134 -12.93 0.03 -7.12
N THR A 135 -13.67 -0.19 -8.19
CA THR A 135 -13.58 -1.39 -9.06
C THR A 135 -12.27 -1.53 -9.79
N SER A 136 -11.56 -0.41 -10.06
CA SER A 136 -10.23 -0.44 -10.67
C SER A 136 -9.21 -1.22 -9.84
N GLY A 137 -9.43 -1.35 -8.52
CA GLY A 137 -8.59 -2.15 -7.63
C GLY A 137 -8.64 -3.65 -7.90
N ALA A 138 -9.69 -4.13 -8.58
CA ALA A 138 -9.80 -5.53 -9.01
C ALA A 138 -8.94 -5.87 -10.24
N GLY A 139 -8.28 -4.87 -10.84
CA GLY A 139 -7.46 -5.02 -12.04
C GLY A 139 -8.28 -5.15 -13.33
N ARG A 140 -7.58 -5.31 -14.47
CA ARG A 140 -8.19 -5.35 -15.81
C ARG A 140 -8.67 -6.73 -16.26
N GLY A 141 -8.55 -7.75 -15.42
CA GLY A 141 -8.98 -9.11 -15.75
C GLY A 141 -10.49 -9.17 -16.04
N ALA A 142 -10.85 -9.73 -17.20
CA ALA A 142 -12.25 -9.91 -17.60
C ALA A 142 -12.89 -10.99 -16.71
N LYS A 143 -13.67 -10.54 -15.74
CA LYS A 143 -14.45 -11.40 -14.83
C LYS A 143 -15.88 -10.90 -14.77
N VAL A 144 -16.85 -11.81 -14.74
CA VAL A 144 -18.28 -11.45 -14.60
C VAL A 144 -18.48 -10.49 -13.42
N ALA A 145 -17.89 -10.79 -12.29
CA ALA A 145 -17.99 -9.97 -11.06
C ALA A 145 -17.47 -8.52 -11.19
N ASN A 146 -16.77 -8.18 -12.28
CA ASN A 146 -16.23 -6.83 -12.56
C ASN A 146 -16.98 -6.13 -13.71
N LEU A 147 -18.02 -6.75 -14.28
CA LEU A 147 -18.84 -6.13 -15.32
C LEU A 147 -19.63 -4.96 -14.74
N PHE A 148 -19.88 -3.95 -15.54
CA PHE A 148 -20.60 -2.75 -15.13
C PHE A 148 -21.97 -3.08 -14.50
N CYS A 149 -22.76 -3.94 -15.13
CA CYS A 149 -24.08 -4.34 -14.63
C CYS A 149 -24.05 -5.18 -13.34
N GLU A 150 -22.89 -5.79 -13.01
CA GLU A 150 -22.71 -6.58 -11.78
C GLU A 150 -22.19 -5.73 -10.60
N VAL A 151 -21.55 -4.63 -10.89
CA VAL A 151 -20.93 -3.76 -9.89
C VAL A 151 -21.76 -2.52 -9.61
N ASN A 152 -22.42 -1.97 -10.64
CA ASN A 152 -23.21 -0.75 -10.51
C ASN A 152 -24.34 -0.95 -9.50
N GLU A 153 -24.55 0.06 -8.62
CA GLU A 153 -25.60 0.06 -7.58
C GLU A 153 -25.51 -1.14 -6.58
N SER A 154 -24.36 -1.79 -6.50
CA SER A 154 -24.12 -2.93 -5.61
C SER A 154 -22.81 -2.80 -4.86
N MET A 155 -22.78 -3.24 -3.63
CA MET A 155 -21.60 -3.29 -2.78
C MET A 155 -21.48 -4.67 -2.14
N LYS A 156 -20.26 -5.24 -2.13
CA LYS A 156 -20.03 -6.57 -1.56
C LYS A 156 -18.68 -6.69 -0.87
N ALA A 157 -18.64 -7.45 0.24
CA ALA A 157 -17.40 -7.94 0.80
C ALA A 157 -16.80 -9.02 -0.11
N TYR A 158 -15.48 -9.10 -0.18
CA TYR A 158 -14.79 -10.15 -0.93
C TYR A 158 -13.49 -10.56 -0.22
N GLY A 159 -13.03 -11.78 -0.49
CA GLY A 159 -11.80 -12.27 0.13
C GLY A 159 -11.82 -12.26 1.67
N VAL A 160 -13.00 -12.38 2.29
CA VAL A 160 -13.17 -12.33 3.74
C VAL A 160 -12.33 -13.42 4.40
N GLY A 161 -11.43 -13.04 5.32
CA GLY A 161 -10.50 -13.93 5.99
C GLY A 161 -9.43 -14.57 5.08
N THR A 162 -9.39 -14.23 3.78
CA THR A 162 -8.49 -14.87 2.80
C THR A 162 -7.83 -13.87 1.85
N HIS A 163 -8.02 -12.58 2.06
CA HIS A 163 -7.45 -11.55 1.18
C HIS A 163 -5.94 -11.45 1.35
N ARG A 164 -5.22 -11.46 0.23
CA ARG A 164 -3.75 -11.51 0.17
C ARG A 164 -3.02 -10.30 0.77
N HIS A 165 -3.69 -9.18 1.02
CA HIS A 165 -3.11 -8.05 1.72
C HIS A 165 -3.11 -8.23 3.25
N THR A 166 -3.82 -9.22 3.79
CA THR A 166 -3.86 -9.45 5.25
C THR A 166 -2.48 -9.68 5.85
N PRO A 167 -1.66 -10.65 5.38
CA PRO A 167 -0.34 -10.89 5.96
C PRO A 167 0.61 -9.71 5.77
N GLU A 168 0.48 -8.93 4.72
CA GLU A 168 1.29 -7.74 4.48
C GLU A 168 0.99 -6.64 5.52
N ILE A 169 -0.29 -6.41 5.86
CA ILE A 169 -0.68 -5.48 6.91
C ILE A 169 -0.21 -5.98 8.28
N GLU A 170 -0.42 -7.27 8.57
CA GLU A 170 0.03 -7.92 9.82
C GLU A 170 1.53 -7.77 10.02
N GLU A 171 2.33 -8.07 9.00
CA GLU A 171 3.79 -8.00 9.05
C GLU A 171 4.27 -6.56 9.32
N GLN A 172 3.79 -5.59 8.57
CA GLN A 172 4.26 -4.21 8.69
C GLN A 172 3.81 -3.54 10.00
N LEU A 173 2.59 -3.78 10.46
CA LEU A 173 2.13 -3.30 11.76
C LEU A 173 2.77 -4.08 12.91
N GLY A 174 3.08 -5.36 12.70
CA GLY A 174 3.86 -6.18 13.63
C GLY A 174 5.25 -5.57 13.86
N TYR A 175 5.97 -5.21 12.81
CA TYR A 175 7.27 -4.51 12.93
C TYR A 175 7.14 -3.17 13.68
N ALA A 176 6.02 -2.46 13.51
CA ALA A 176 5.79 -1.21 14.24
C ALA A 176 5.73 -1.41 15.76
N CYS A 177 5.14 -2.51 16.24
CA CYS A 177 5.05 -2.83 17.66
C CYS A 177 6.07 -3.87 18.15
N GLY A 178 7.03 -4.28 17.32
CA GLY A 178 8.08 -5.24 17.69
C GLY A 178 7.58 -6.69 17.85
N ARG A 179 6.55 -7.08 17.07
CA ARG A 179 5.95 -8.42 17.08
C ARG A 179 6.00 -9.05 15.70
N ASP A 180 6.18 -10.34 15.64
CA ASP A 180 6.16 -11.18 14.43
C ASP A 180 4.88 -12.04 14.32
N ASP A 181 4.09 -12.08 15.37
CA ASP A 181 2.90 -12.92 15.49
C ASP A 181 1.57 -12.15 15.39
N LEU A 182 1.60 -10.86 15.07
CA LEU A 182 0.40 -10.02 15.00
C LEU A 182 -0.65 -10.61 14.06
N LYS A 183 -1.90 -10.68 14.53
CA LYS A 183 -3.06 -11.05 13.74
C LYS A 183 -4.14 -10.00 13.88
N LEU A 184 -4.81 -9.70 12.76
CA LEU A 184 -5.89 -8.73 12.71
C LEU A 184 -7.04 -9.20 11.79
N ILE A 185 -8.18 -8.54 11.88
CA ILE A 185 -9.27 -8.76 10.96
C ILE A 185 -9.21 -7.70 9.86
N PHE A 186 -9.15 -8.17 8.60
CA PHE A 186 -9.22 -7.32 7.41
C PHE A 186 -10.35 -7.78 6.51
N THR A 187 -11.32 -6.89 6.25
CA THR A 187 -12.48 -7.17 5.41
C THR A 187 -12.58 -6.12 4.30
N PRO A 188 -12.15 -6.44 3.08
CA PRO A 188 -12.30 -5.54 1.95
C PRO A 188 -13.68 -5.64 1.31
N HIS A 189 -14.16 -4.49 0.78
CA HIS A 189 -15.39 -4.39 0.02
C HIS A 189 -15.12 -3.76 -1.34
N LEU A 190 -15.80 -4.28 -2.37
CA LEU A 190 -15.89 -3.64 -3.67
C LEU A 190 -17.13 -2.75 -3.68
N VAL A 191 -16.94 -1.49 -4.04
CA VAL A 191 -18.01 -0.48 -4.08
C VAL A 191 -18.18 0.10 -5.48
N PRO A 192 -19.38 0.59 -5.85
CA PRO A 192 -19.71 1.03 -7.20
C PRO A 192 -19.11 2.42 -7.52
N MET A 193 -17.81 2.53 -7.42
CA MET A 193 -17.02 3.69 -7.87
C MET A 193 -15.81 3.22 -8.66
N ASN A 194 -15.23 4.07 -9.49
CA ASN A 194 -14.07 3.69 -10.30
C ASN A 194 -12.80 3.62 -9.45
N ARG A 195 -12.48 4.66 -8.70
CA ARG A 195 -11.23 4.85 -7.98
C ARG A 195 -11.46 5.16 -6.50
N GLY A 196 -10.42 5.02 -5.73
CA GLY A 196 -10.36 5.38 -4.32
C GLY A 196 -10.46 4.17 -3.39
N ILE A 197 -9.78 4.30 -2.27
CA ILE A 197 -9.90 3.42 -1.11
C ILE A 197 -10.29 4.26 0.09
N LEU A 198 -11.26 3.77 0.86
CA LEU A 198 -11.58 4.26 2.20
C LEU A 198 -11.41 3.09 3.19
N VAL A 199 -10.52 3.28 4.15
CA VAL A 199 -10.37 2.39 5.30
C VAL A 199 -11.06 2.99 6.50
N THR A 200 -11.80 2.16 7.24
CA THR A 200 -12.26 2.45 8.60
C THR A 200 -11.76 1.35 9.51
N ALA A 201 -10.89 1.69 10.43
CA ALA A 201 -10.30 0.75 11.36
C ALA A 201 -10.76 1.03 12.78
N TYR A 202 -10.95 -0.04 13.54
CA TYR A 202 -11.39 0.00 14.94
C TYR A 202 -10.38 -0.74 15.79
N ALA A 203 -10.04 -0.19 16.96
CA ALA A 203 -9.23 -0.87 17.95
C ALA A 203 -9.56 -0.41 19.36
N ASN A 204 -9.33 -1.26 20.35
CA ASN A 204 -9.41 -0.87 21.75
C ASN A 204 -8.21 0.02 22.10
N LEU A 205 -8.44 1.06 22.89
CA LEU A 205 -7.35 1.83 23.50
C LEU A 205 -6.59 0.96 24.49
N ALA A 206 -5.27 1.00 24.42
CA ALA A 206 -4.38 0.28 25.33
C ALA A 206 -4.09 1.09 26.61
N LYS A 207 -4.33 2.39 26.56
CA LYS A 207 -4.14 3.33 27.66
C LYS A 207 -5.13 4.48 27.54
N ASP A 208 -5.31 5.20 28.63
CA ASP A 208 -6.12 6.42 28.61
C ASP A 208 -5.40 7.52 27.82
N VAL A 209 -6.05 8.10 26.84
CA VAL A 209 -5.47 9.11 25.95
C VAL A 209 -6.50 10.18 25.60
N SER A 210 -6.03 11.40 25.48
CA SER A 210 -6.81 12.53 24.94
C SER A 210 -6.76 12.58 23.41
N TYR A 211 -7.58 13.44 22.80
CA TYR A 211 -7.48 13.74 21.36
C TYR A 211 -6.10 14.28 21.01
N GLU A 212 -5.54 15.12 21.85
CA GLU A 212 -4.26 15.79 21.68
C GLU A 212 -3.09 14.77 21.71
N ASP A 213 -3.17 13.74 22.55
CA ASP A 213 -2.18 12.68 22.59
C ASP A 213 -2.16 11.87 21.27
N VAL A 214 -3.34 11.54 20.77
CA VAL A 214 -3.46 10.83 19.48
C VAL A 214 -3.00 11.72 18.33
N LYS A 215 -3.41 13.00 18.33
CA LYS A 215 -2.96 13.96 17.31
C LYS A 215 -1.45 14.10 17.30
N ALA A 216 -0.83 14.23 18.48
CA ALA A 216 0.63 14.32 18.62
C ALA A 216 1.34 13.07 18.08
N ALA A 217 0.74 11.88 18.24
CA ALA A 217 1.28 10.66 17.67
C ALA A 217 1.27 10.70 16.13
N TYR A 218 0.17 11.16 15.51
CA TYR A 218 0.13 11.35 14.07
C TYR A 218 1.12 12.41 13.58
N ASP A 219 1.20 13.57 14.26
CA ASP A 219 2.10 14.65 13.89
C ASP A 219 3.56 14.23 13.98
N LYS A 220 3.92 13.44 14.98
CA LYS A 220 5.28 12.92 15.15
C LYS A 220 5.80 12.20 13.89
N TYR A 221 4.93 11.48 13.20
CA TYR A 221 5.30 10.71 12.01
C TYR A 221 4.98 11.41 10.71
N TYR A 222 3.96 12.28 10.67
CA TYR A 222 3.41 12.78 9.40
C TYR A 222 3.50 14.29 9.20
N ASP A 223 3.92 15.08 10.20
CA ASP A 223 4.02 16.55 10.05
C ASP A 223 4.96 16.99 8.90
N LYS A 224 5.97 16.16 8.59
CA LYS A 224 6.92 16.42 7.51
C LYS A 224 6.65 15.62 6.23
N GLU A 225 5.62 14.78 6.22
CA GLU A 225 5.30 13.92 5.08
C GLU A 225 4.45 14.67 4.07
N TYR A 226 5.04 14.98 2.90
CA TYR A 226 4.36 15.77 1.87
C TYR A 226 3.02 15.17 1.43
N PHE A 227 2.93 13.85 1.38
CA PHE A 227 1.75 13.16 0.85
C PHE A 227 0.75 12.69 1.90
N VAL A 228 1.02 12.84 3.20
CA VAL A 228 0.07 12.47 4.25
C VAL A 228 -0.54 13.71 4.89
N ARG A 229 -1.87 13.82 4.83
CA ARG A 229 -2.61 14.92 5.45
C ARG A 229 -3.39 14.39 6.65
N VAL A 230 -3.00 14.83 7.84
CA VAL A 230 -3.76 14.55 9.07
C VAL A 230 -4.89 15.57 9.15
N LEU A 231 -6.11 15.10 8.97
CA LEU A 231 -7.28 15.97 8.90
C LEU A 231 -7.61 16.64 10.24
N PRO A 232 -8.24 17.81 10.22
CA PRO A 232 -8.71 18.49 11.43
C PRO A 232 -9.69 17.64 12.24
N LYS A 233 -9.84 17.97 13.52
CA LYS A 233 -10.78 17.31 14.42
C LYS A 233 -12.18 17.28 13.81
N ASP A 234 -12.84 16.13 13.92
CA ASP A 234 -14.19 15.85 13.42
C ASP A 234 -14.37 15.90 11.89
N VAL A 235 -13.27 15.97 11.13
CA VAL A 235 -13.29 15.84 9.67
C VAL A 235 -12.93 14.40 9.31
N CYS A 236 -13.78 13.75 8.52
CA CYS A 236 -13.56 12.39 8.03
C CYS A 236 -12.97 12.43 6.61
N PRO A 237 -12.00 11.56 6.27
CA PRO A 237 -11.48 11.49 4.91
C PRO A 237 -12.53 11.04 3.89
N GLU A 238 -12.45 11.60 2.69
CA GLU A 238 -13.28 11.22 1.55
C GLU A 238 -12.41 10.84 0.36
N THR A 239 -12.82 9.82 -0.39
CA THR A 239 -12.07 9.34 -1.56
C THR A 239 -11.93 10.40 -2.66
N ARG A 240 -12.91 11.29 -2.82
CA ARG A 240 -12.88 12.37 -3.81
C ARG A 240 -11.78 13.42 -3.54
N TRP A 241 -11.39 13.61 -2.28
CA TRP A 241 -10.38 14.62 -1.92
C TRP A 241 -8.94 14.17 -2.23
N VAL A 242 -8.77 12.91 -2.60
CA VAL A 242 -7.47 12.31 -2.94
C VAL A 242 -7.41 11.76 -4.36
N GLU A 243 -8.55 11.72 -5.07
CA GLU A 243 -8.65 11.14 -6.40
C GLU A 243 -7.68 11.81 -7.39
N GLY A 244 -6.91 11.00 -8.12
CA GLY A 244 -5.93 11.44 -9.11
C GLY A 244 -4.63 11.99 -8.51
N SER A 245 -4.47 11.97 -7.18
CA SER A 245 -3.28 12.50 -6.50
C SER A 245 -2.54 11.43 -5.72
N ASN A 246 -1.30 11.76 -5.31
CA ASN A 246 -0.51 10.90 -4.43
C ASN A 246 -0.76 11.16 -2.93
N PHE A 247 -1.80 11.93 -2.59
CA PHE A 247 -2.15 12.22 -1.20
C PHE A 247 -2.86 11.05 -0.51
N VAL A 248 -2.63 10.98 0.79
CA VAL A 248 -3.38 10.16 1.75
C VAL A 248 -3.96 11.06 2.81
N ASP A 249 -5.27 11.02 2.99
CA ASP A 249 -5.94 11.68 4.10
C ASP A 249 -6.14 10.70 5.24
N VAL A 250 -5.73 11.07 6.44
CA VAL A 250 -5.96 10.29 7.66
C VAL A 250 -6.72 11.12 8.69
N GLY A 251 -7.62 10.46 9.41
CA GLY A 251 -8.41 11.07 10.47
C GLY A 251 -8.75 10.04 11.56
N PHE A 252 -9.16 10.51 12.72
CA PHE A 252 -9.53 9.62 13.81
C PHE A 252 -10.61 10.23 14.71
N LYS A 253 -11.30 9.33 15.41
CA LYS A 253 -12.29 9.68 16.44
C LYS A 253 -12.09 8.78 17.65
N LEU A 254 -11.98 9.35 18.84
CA LEU A 254 -12.09 8.62 20.08
C LEU A 254 -13.57 8.33 20.38
N GLU A 255 -13.88 7.09 20.74
CA GLU A 255 -15.24 6.68 21.14
C GLU A 255 -15.22 6.27 22.62
N PRO A 256 -15.44 7.24 23.54
CA PRO A 256 -15.24 7.01 24.97
C PRO A 256 -16.24 6.03 25.59
N ARG A 257 -17.44 5.89 25.00
CA ARG A 257 -18.45 4.94 25.49
C ARG A 257 -18.02 3.48 25.38
N THR A 258 -17.12 3.17 24.43
CA THR A 258 -16.66 1.82 24.17
C THR A 258 -15.17 1.65 24.44
N ASN A 259 -14.47 2.69 24.87
CA ASN A 259 -13.02 2.74 25.03
C ASN A 259 -12.27 2.33 23.75
N ARG A 260 -12.72 2.85 22.59
CA ARG A 260 -12.15 2.54 21.28
C ARG A 260 -11.76 3.79 20.52
N ILE A 261 -10.86 3.59 19.57
CA ILE A 261 -10.58 4.55 18.51
C ILE A 261 -11.16 4.04 17.19
N ILE A 262 -11.67 4.98 16.39
CA ILE A 262 -12.04 4.78 14.99
C ILE A 262 -11.03 5.57 14.18
N ALA A 263 -10.14 4.89 13.47
CA ALA A 263 -9.16 5.50 12.61
C ALA A 263 -9.60 5.33 11.14
N MET A 264 -9.44 6.37 10.34
CA MET A 264 -9.91 6.40 8.97
C MET A 264 -8.80 6.88 8.04
N GLY A 265 -8.75 6.31 6.83
CA GLY A 265 -7.79 6.72 5.80
C GLY A 265 -8.38 6.62 4.41
N ALA A 266 -8.03 7.56 3.54
CA ALA A 266 -8.41 7.54 2.14
C ALA A 266 -7.23 7.85 1.23
N LEU A 267 -7.17 7.16 0.07
CA LEU A 267 -6.21 7.42 -1.00
C LEU A 267 -6.78 7.02 -2.37
N ASP A 268 -6.12 7.46 -3.45
CA ASP A 268 -6.36 6.91 -4.79
C ASP A 268 -5.60 5.58 -4.95
N ASN A 269 -6.35 4.49 -5.16
CA ASN A 269 -5.80 3.14 -5.26
C ASN A 269 -4.86 2.92 -6.46
N LEU A 270 -4.94 3.74 -7.50
CA LEU A 270 -4.08 3.64 -8.69
C LEU A 270 -2.87 4.59 -8.62
N VAL A 271 -2.95 5.67 -7.83
CA VAL A 271 -1.85 6.60 -7.64
C VAL A 271 -1.07 6.24 -6.39
N LYS A 272 -1.42 6.76 -5.22
CA LYS A 272 -0.70 6.43 -3.96
C LYS A 272 -0.78 4.95 -3.62
N GLY A 273 -1.87 4.29 -3.97
CA GLY A 273 -2.03 2.84 -3.77
C GLY A 273 -1.22 1.96 -4.74
N ALA A 274 -0.62 2.53 -5.79
CA ALA A 274 0.10 1.75 -6.80
C ALA A 274 1.20 2.56 -7.50
N ALA A 275 0.90 3.18 -8.65
CA ALA A 275 1.90 3.78 -9.53
C ALA A 275 2.57 5.01 -8.93
N GLY A 276 1.83 5.87 -8.21
CA GLY A 276 2.39 7.05 -7.58
C GLY A 276 3.38 6.71 -6.46
N GLN A 277 3.07 5.69 -5.64
CA GLN A 277 4.00 5.16 -4.65
C GLN A 277 5.27 4.59 -5.31
N ALA A 278 5.12 3.92 -6.45
CA ALA A 278 6.25 3.40 -7.20
C ALA A 278 7.15 4.51 -7.77
N VAL A 279 6.57 5.61 -8.27
CA VAL A 279 7.31 6.80 -8.72
C VAL A 279 7.99 7.49 -7.53
N GLN A 280 7.33 7.60 -6.38
CA GLN A 280 7.92 8.14 -5.15
C GLN A 280 9.14 7.31 -4.71
N ASN A 281 9.06 5.99 -4.78
CA ASN A 281 10.19 5.08 -4.55
C ASN A 281 11.32 5.28 -5.55
N MET A 282 11.01 5.44 -6.83
CA MET A 282 12.01 5.76 -7.85
C MET A 282 12.72 7.07 -7.53
N ASN A 283 12.00 8.10 -7.13
CA ASN A 283 12.58 9.38 -6.78
C ASN A 283 13.61 9.23 -5.64
N LEU A 284 13.28 8.46 -4.59
CA LEU A 284 14.22 8.14 -3.51
C LEU A 284 15.45 7.38 -4.01
N LEU A 285 15.27 6.35 -4.84
CA LEU A 285 16.37 5.54 -5.36
C LEU A 285 17.40 6.34 -6.15
N PHE A 286 16.94 7.36 -6.89
CA PHE A 286 17.78 8.17 -7.76
C PHE A 286 18.14 9.54 -7.16
N GLY A 287 17.73 9.80 -5.91
CA GLY A 287 18.05 11.06 -5.21
C GLY A 287 17.32 12.28 -5.75
N PHE A 288 16.18 12.11 -6.39
CA PHE A 288 15.25 13.19 -6.75
C PHE A 288 14.42 13.62 -5.53
N GLU A 289 13.78 14.79 -5.63
CA GLU A 289 12.76 15.18 -4.67
C GLU A 289 11.62 14.14 -4.68
N GLU A 290 11.21 13.63 -3.52
CA GLU A 290 10.20 12.56 -3.43
C GLU A 290 8.91 12.88 -4.18
N ASN A 291 8.52 14.14 -4.24
CA ASN A 291 7.31 14.62 -4.90
C ASN A 291 7.51 15.01 -6.37
N GLU A 292 8.69 14.78 -6.95
CA GLU A 292 8.95 15.10 -8.35
C GLU A 292 8.02 14.31 -9.27
N GLY A 293 7.32 15.02 -10.18
CA GLY A 293 6.31 14.43 -11.05
C GLY A 293 4.99 14.01 -10.38
N LEU A 294 4.85 14.22 -9.04
CA LEU A 294 3.70 13.78 -8.25
C LEU A 294 2.90 14.93 -7.59
N LYS A 295 3.24 16.18 -7.90
CA LYS A 295 2.61 17.39 -7.31
C LYS A 295 1.21 17.70 -7.87
N MET A 296 0.53 16.69 -8.37
CA MET A 296 -0.84 16.87 -8.89
C MET A 296 -1.82 17.12 -7.75
N ALA A 297 -2.65 18.16 -7.92
CA ALA A 297 -3.80 18.37 -7.06
C ALA A 297 -4.85 17.28 -7.31
N PRO A 298 -5.65 16.92 -6.29
CA PRO A 298 -6.81 16.03 -6.49
C PRO A 298 -7.76 16.57 -7.56
N MET A 299 -8.39 15.64 -8.29
CA MET A 299 -9.34 15.99 -9.38
C MET A 299 -10.72 16.38 -8.85
N PHE A 300 -10.80 17.10 -7.74
CA PHE A 300 -12.04 17.55 -7.11
C PHE A 300 -12.00 19.07 -6.92
N PRO A 301 -13.14 19.76 -7.13
CA PRO A 301 -14.45 19.33 -7.64
C PRO A 301 -14.41 18.97 -9.08
#